data_53bf4d81cb360712b04a53194067c5e6
#
_entry.id   53bf4d81cb360712b04a53194067c5e6
#
_cell.length_a   1.000
_cell.length_b   1.000
_cell.length_c   1.000
_cell.angle_alpha   90.00
_cell.angle_beta   90.00
_cell.angle_gamma   90.00
#
_symmetry.space_group_name_H-M   'P 1'
#
loop_
_entity.id
_entity.type
_entity.pdbx_description
1 polymer ?
#
loop_
_entity_poly.entity_id
_entity_poly.type
_entity_poly.pdbx_seq_one_letter_code
_entity_poly.pdbx_strand_id
1 'polypeptide(L)'
;MSIFKTTSQSSFHIVGFLLLPVLLFSVRSVYADNDELKLLMLTNNCLACHQIEKRKYGPQFNEIGSKYLGDNAAAIKLAAKIKAGGSGVWGEDMMPPQPQVSDKDAKTMAELILALKPAEPK
;
A
#
# COMPACT_ATOMS: atom_id res chain seq x y z
N MET A 1 0.69 -41.14 75.64
CA MET A 1 1.75 -41.30 74.64
C MET A 1 1.15 -40.91 73.24
N SER A 2 1.22 -39.66 72.92
CA SER A 2 0.47 -39.08 71.83
C SER A 2 1.39 -38.91 70.61
N ILE A 3 0.97 -39.46 69.50
CA ILE A 3 1.70 -39.31 68.22
C ILE A 3 0.98 -38.25 67.40
N PHE A 4 1.61 -37.10 67.22
CA PHE A 4 1.16 -36.03 66.34
C PHE A 4 1.44 -36.41 64.89
N LYS A 5 0.39 -36.49 64.10
CA LYS A 5 0.47 -36.62 62.67
C LYS A 5 0.41 -35.24 62.05
N THR A 6 1.54 -34.76 61.51
CA THR A 6 1.64 -33.53 60.77
C THR A 6 1.17 -33.79 59.33
N THR A 7 0.04 -33.21 58.94
CA THR A 7 -0.41 -33.17 57.54
C THR A 7 0.23 -31.99 56.82
N SER A 8 1.12 -32.30 55.87
CA SER A 8 1.68 -31.31 54.93
C SER A 8 0.61 -30.92 53.93
N GLN A 9 0.17 -29.67 53.97
CA GLN A 9 -0.65 -29.08 52.92
C GLN A 9 0.25 -28.61 51.79
N SER A 10 0.23 -29.31 50.67
CA SER A 10 0.81 -28.85 49.40
C SER A 10 -0.06 -27.75 48.84
N SER A 11 0.46 -26.53 48.87
CA SER A 11 -0.14 -25.36 48.23
C SER A 11 0.09 -25.45 46.73
N PHE A 12 -0.92 -25.85 45.97
CA PHE A 12 -0.91 -25.77 44.51
C PHE A 12 -1.09 -24.33 44.12
N HIS A 13 0.02 -23.65 43.76
CA HIS A 13 -0.04 -22.37 43.07
C HIS A 13 -0.52 -22.59 41.62
N ILE A 14 -1.78 -22.29 41.40
CA ILE A 14 -2.33 -22.15 40.03
C ILE A 14 -1.70 -20.93 39.42
N VAL A 15 -0.64 -21.15 38.62
CA VAL A 15 -0.08 -20.10 37.72
C VAL A 15 -1.11 -19.87 36.64
N GLY A 16 -1.86 -18.80 36.81
CA GLY A 16 -2.79 -18.29 35.80
C GLY A 16 -2.01 -17.91 34.54
N PHE A 17 -2.08 -18.74 33.51
CA PHE A 17 -1.56 -18.47 32.19
C PHE A 17 -2.45 -17.40 31.55
N LEU A 18 -2.06 -16.13 31.71
CA LEU A 18 -2.66 -15.00 31.01
C LEU A 18 -2.40 -15.18 29.52
N LEU A 19 -3.38 -15.74 28.81
CA LEU A 19 -3.45 -15.75 27.36
C LEU A 19 -3.61 -14.30 26.88
N LEU A 20 -2.48 -13.61 26.61
CA LEU A 20 -2.49 -12.37 25.84
C LEU A 20 -3.02 -12.71 24.44
N PRO A 21 -4.10 -12.04 23.98
CA PRO A 21 -4.49 -12.15 22.58
C PRO A 21 -3.37 -11.56 21.73
N VAL A 22 -2.65 -12.40 21.02
CA VAL A 22 -1.73 -11.98 19.97
C VAL A 22 -2.60 -11.35 18.87
N LEU A 23 -2.68 -10.02 18.86
CA LEU A 23 -3.21 -9.24 17.75
C LEU A 23 -2.33 -9.57 16.54
N LEU A 24 -2.80 -10.48 15.69
CA LEU A 24 -2.25 -10.73 14.38
C LEU A 24 -2.49 -9.46 13.53
N PHE A 25 -1.61 -8.48 13.67
CA PHE A 25 -1.47 -7.43 12.70
C PHE A 25 -1.08 -8.10 11.38
N SER A 26 -2.07 -8.21 10.48
CA SER A 26 -1.82 -8.61 9.10
C SER A 26 -0.92 -7.56 8.48
N VAL A 27 0.39 -7.78 8.50
CA VAL A 27 1.35 -7.02 7.70
C VAL A 27 1.04 -7.37 6.24
N ARG A 28 0.23 -6.54 5.59
CA ARG A 28 0.11 -6.59 4.13
C ARG A 28 1.51 -6.42 3.56
N SER A 29 1.91 -7.40 2.78
CA SER A 29 3.27 -7.43 2.23
C SER A 29 3.37 -6.29 1.19
N VAL A 30 4.17 -5.28 1.47
CA VAL A 30 4.47 -4.17 0.54
C VAL A 30 4.98 -4.68 -0.81
N TYR A 31 5.55 -5.86 -0.84
CA TYR A 31 6.01 -6.52 -2.08
C TYR A 31 4.86 -6.93 -3.00
N ALA A 32 3.74 -7.42 -2.45
CA ALA A 32 2.58 -7.82 -3.25
C ALA A 32 1.92 -6.61 -3.94
N ASP A 33 1.90 -5.45 -3.27
CA ASP A 33 1.31 -4.23 -3.81
C ASP A 33 2.13 -3.67 -5.00
N ASN A 34 3.46 -3.79 -4.95
CA ASN A 34 4.34 -3.37 -6.06
C ASN A 34 4.22 -4.30 -7.28
N ASP A 35 4.05 -5.61 -7.07
CA ASP A 35 3.88 -6.57 -8.16
C ASP A 35 2.51 -6.39 -8.84
N GLU A 36 1.45 -6.11 -8.07
CA GLU A 36 0.13 -5.79 -8.62
C GLU A 36 0.17 -4.51 -9.45
N LEU A 37 0.76 -3.43 -8.94
CA LEU A 37 0.92 -2.19 -9.70
C LEU A 37 1.68 -2.42 -10.99
N LYS A 38 2.79 -3.16 -10.95
CA LYS A 38 3.60 -3.48 -12.12
C LYS A 38 2.82 -4.27 -13.17
N LEU A 39 2.03 -5.25 -12.72
CA LEU A 39 1.18 -6.04 -13.61
C LEU A 39 0.15 -5.16 -14.32
N LEU A 40 -0.56 -4.31 -13.55
CA LEU A 40 -1.56 -3.39 -14.11
C LEU A 40 -0.91 -2.41 -15.11
N MET A 41 0.29 -1.90 -14.81
CA MET A 41 1.02 -1.02 -15.71
C MET A 41 1.46 -1.71 -17.01
N LEU A 42 1.90 -2.96 -16.93
CA LEU A 42 2.28 -3.76 -18.10
C LEU A 42 1.06 -4.06 -18.97
N THR A 43 -0.03 -4.54 -18.37
CA THR A 43 -1.25 -4.91 -19.07
C THR A 43 -1.89 -3.74 -19.81
N ASN A 44 -1.78 -2.53 -19.23
CA ASN A 44 -2.36 -1.32 -19.78
C ASN A 44 -1.34 -0.44 -20.53
N ASN A 45 -0.15 -0.97 -20.82
CA ASN A 45 0.91 -0.30 -21.59
C ASN A 45 1.41 1.03 -20.97
N CYS A 46 1.23 1.26 -19.68
CA CYS A 46 1.65 2.49 -19.00
C CYS A 46 3.18 2.67 -19.01
N LEU A 47 3.93 1.56 -19.01
CA LEU A 47 5.39 1.55 -18.99
C LEU A 47 6.02 2.07 -20.31
N ALA A 48 5.22 2.28 -21.35
CA ALA A 48 5.67 2.97 -22.55
C ALA A 48 6.14 4.40 -22.23
N CYS A 49 5.43 5.09 -21.32
CA CYS A 49 5.67 6.49 -20.99
C CYS A 49 6.08 6.75 -19.53
N HIS A 50 5.79 5.81 -18.61
CA HIS A 50 6.06 5.95 -17.18
C HIS A 50 7.01 4.89 -16.65
N GLN A 51 7.65 5.17 -15.51
CA GLN A 51 8.39 4.21 -14.69
C GLN A 51 8.14 4.52 -13.19
N ILE A 52 8.48 3.61 -12.30
CA ILE A 52 8.23 3.78 -10.86
C ILE A 52 9.12 4.89 -10.28
N GLU A 53 10.43 4.82 -10.52
CA GLU A 53 11.45 5.65 -9.87
C GLU A 53 12.22 6.56 -10.84
N LYS A 54 11.88 6.53 -12.12
CA LYS A 54 12.61 7.28 -13.14
C LYS A 54 11.66 7.99 -14.08
N ARG A 55 11.93 9.27 -14.36
CA ARG A 55 11.20 10.02 -15.38
C ARG A 55 11.54 9.48 -16.77
N LYS A 56 10.51 9.28 -17.57
CA LYS A 56 10.62 8.93 -18.98
C LYS A 56 9.95 10.05 -19.79
N TYR A 57 8.93 9.77 -20.59
CA TYR A 57 8.08 10.77 -21.21
C TYR A 57 7.14 11.41 -20.18
N GLY A 58 6.43 10.57 -19.41
CA GLY A 58 5.61 10.99 -18.28
C GLY A 58 6.38 11.06 -16.96
N PRO A 59 5.77 11.61 -15.90
CA PRO A 59 6.37 11.65 -14.57
C PRO A 59 6.58 10.24 -14.02
N GLN A 60 7.53 10.08 -13.10
CA GLN A 60 7.72 8.83 -12.37
C GLN A 60 6.59 8.65 -11.35
N PHE A 61 6.20 7.40 -11.07
CA PHE A 61 5.01 7.15 -10.25
C PHE A 61 5.20 7.53 -8.78
N ASN A 62 6.39 7.37 -8.22
CA ASN A 62 6.69 7.82 -6.86
C ASN A 62 6.67 9.37 -6.72
N GLU A 63 7.02 10.12 -7.77
CA GLU A 63 6.87 11.58 -7.82
C GLU A 63 5.38 11.99 -7.83
N ILE A 64 4.55 11.22 -8.57
CA ILE A 64 3.09 11.42 -8.54
C ILE A 64 2.56 11.18 -7.13
N GLY A 65 2.90 10.05 -6.49
CA GLY A 65 2.51 9.76 -5.12
C GLY A 65 2.91 10.88 -4.16
N SER A 66 4.15 11.36 -4.26
CA SER A 66 4.67 12.46 -3.42
C SER A 66 3.90 13.77 -3.60
N LYS A 67 3.53 14.11 -4.84
CA LYS A 67 2.81 15.35 -5.15
C LYS A 67 1.43 15.43 -4.49
N TYR A 68 0.78 14.29 -4.32
CA TYR A 68 -0.58 14.21 -3.77
C TYR A 68 -0.63 13.79 -2.30
N LEU A 69 0.50 13.80 -1.59
CA LEU A 69 0.53 13.54 -0.14
C LEU A 69 -0.43 14.47 0.60
N GLY A 70 -1.30 13.90 1.45
CA GLY A 70 -2.26 14.66 2.25
C GLY A 70 -3.54 15.09 1.52
N ASP A 71 -3.68 14.79 0.23
CA ASP A 71 -4.94 15.03 -0.50
C ASP A 71 -5.87 13.82 -0.38
N ASN A 72 -6.90 13.92 0.45
CA ASN A 72 -7.89 12.85 0.65
C ASN A 72 -8.68 12.47 -0.62
N ALA A 73 -8.71 13.34 -1.63
CA ALA A 73 -9.36 13.08 -2.90
C ALA A 73 -8.40 12.57 -3.99
N ALA A 74 -7.12 12.38 -3.66
CA ALA A 74 -6.07 12.03 -4.62
C ALA A 74 -6.39 10.78 -5.45
N ALA A 75 -6.86 9.71 -4.82
CA ALA A 75 -7.18 8.45 -5.50
C ALA A 75 -8.24 8.64 -6.59
N ILE A 76 -9.29 9.41 -6.28
CA ILE A 76 -10.38 9.71 -7.23
C ILE A 76 -9.85 10.57 -8.39
N LYS A 77 -9.08 11.62 -8.06
CA LYS A 77 -8.49 12.52 -9.07
C LYS A 77 -7.53 11.77 -10.00
N LEU A 78 -6.68 10.91 -9.45
CA LEU A 78 -5.72 10.13 -10.24
C LEU A 78 -6.42 9.07 -11.09
N ALA A 79 -7.43 8.37 -10.57
CA ALA A 79 -8.20 7.41 -11.34
C ALA A 79 -8.89 8.08 -12.55
N ALA A 80 -9.52 9.24 -12.33
CA ALA A 80 -10.10 10.03 -13.40
C ALA A 80 -9.04 10.50 -14.42
N LYS A 81 -7.86 10.93 -13.94
CA LYS A 81 -6.74 11.34 -14.80
C LYS A 81 -6.18 10.20 -15.64
N ILE A 82 -6.06 9.00 -15.08
CA ILE A 82 -5.63 7.82 -15.82
C ILE A 82 -6.56 7.59 -17.03
N LYS A 83 -7.87 7.66 -16.83
CA LYS A 83 -8.85 7.44 -17.91
C LYS A 83 -8.91 8.60 -18.91
N ALA A 84 -8.93 9.83 -18.44
CA ALA A 84 -9.11 11.01 -19.28
C ALA A 84 -7.83 11.50 -19.96
N GLY A 85 -6.66 11.16 -19.41
CA GLY A 85 -5.39 11.72 -19.87
C GLY A 85 -5.28 13.22 -19.61
N GLY A 86 -4.58 13.92 -20.49
CA GLY A 86 -4.41 15.38 -20.50
C GLY A 86 -2.98 15.84 -20.18
N SER A 87 -2.76 17.17 -20.15
CA SER A 87 -1.46 17.81 -19.91
C SER A 87 -1.54 18.88 -18.81
N GLY A 88 -0.48 19.61 -18.58
CA GLY A 88 -0.41 20.80 -17.73
C GLY A 88 0.06 20.54 -16.30
N VAL A 89 -0.33 19.45 -15.65
CA VAL A 89 0.06 19.15 -14.24
C VAL A 89 1.57 18.86 -14.13
N TRP A 90 2.15 18.25 -15.15
CA TRP A 90 3.53 17.78 -15.20
C TRP A 90 4.34 18.40 -16.36
N GLY A 91 3.84 19.47 -16.94
CA GLY A 91 4.38 20.12 -18.11
C GLY A 91 3.43 20.01 -19.30
N GLU A 92 3.96 20.26 -20.49
CA GLU A 92 3.18 20.29 -21.74
C GLU A 92 2.96 18.91 -22.37
N ASP A 93 3.74 17.92 -21.95
CA ASP A 93 3.62 16.55 -22.43
C ASP A 93 2.21 16.00 -22.20
N MET A 94 1.61 15.49 -23.27
CA MET A 94 0.25 14.96 -23.25
C MET A 94 0.24 13.49 -22.86
N MET A 95 -0.48 13.16 -21.81
CA MET A 95 -0.90 11.78 -21.54
C MET A 95 -2.17 11.49 -22.36
N PRO A 96 -2.15 10.52 -23.28
CA PRO A 96 -3.35 10.17 -24.03
C PRO A 96 -4.42 9.56 -23.13
N PRO A 97 -5.73 9.70 -23.44
CA PRO A 97 -6.80 8.99 -22.73
C PRO A 97 -6.61 7.47 -22.77
N GLN A 98 -7.01 6.81 -21.70
CA GLN A 98 -6.90 5.35 -21.55
C GLN A 98 -8.28 4.71 -21.35
N PRO A 99 -9.17 4.72 -22.37
CA PRO A 99 -10.54 4.24 -22.23
C PRO A 99 -10.62 2.74 -21.98
N GLN A 100 -9.58 1.97 -22.36
CA GLN A 100 -9.48 0.53 -22.13
C GLN A 100 -9.25 0.16 -20.67
N VAL A 101 -8.76 1.07 -19.84
CA VAL A 101 -8.57 0.83 -18.40
C VAL A 101 -9.92 0.80 -17.71
N SER A 102 -10.25 -0.28 -17.00
CA SER A 102 -11.48 -0.36 -16.21
C SER A 102 -11.48 0.67 -15.06
N ASP A 103 -12.65 1.08 -14.60
CA ASP A 103 -12.75 1.98 -13.44
C ASP A 103 -12.14 1.36 -12.18
N LYS A 104 -12.26 0.05 -12.03
CA LYS A 104 -11.63 -0.71 -10.95
C LYS A 104 -10.11 -0.64 -11.04
N ASP A 105 -9.53 -0.91 -12.21
CA ASP A 105 -8.09 -0.91 -12.39
C ASP A 105 -7.49 0.49 -12.25
N ALA A 106 -8.18 1.51 -12.79
CA ALA A 106 -7.79 2.90 -12.63
C ALA A 106 -7.74 3.32 -11.16
N LYS A 107 -8.75 2.91 -10.37
CA LYS A 107 -8.79 3.15 -8.93
C LYS A 107 -7.68 2.40 -8.20
N THR A 108 -7.52 1.11 -8.47
CA THR A 108 -6.46 0.29 -7.86
C THR A 108 -5.08 0.86 -8.17
N MET A 109 -4.79 1.20 -9.44
CA MET A 109 -3.53 1.84 -9.82
C MET A 109 -3.31 3.16 -9.09
N ALA A 110 -4.34 4.00 -8.98
CA ALA A 110 -4.23 5.27 -8.26
C ALA A 110 -3.87 5.06 -6.77
N GLU A 111 -4.52 4.12 -6.10
CA GLU A 111 -4.26 3.77 -4.69
C GLU A 111 -2.85 3.23 -4.51
N LEU A 112 -2.40 2.33 -5.38
CA LEU A 112 -1.05 1.76 -5.35
C LEU A 112 0.04 2.80 -5.64
N ILE A 113 -0.19 3.73 -6.58
CA ILE A 113 0.74 4.84 -6.86
C ILE A 113 0.88 5.75 -5.64
N LEU A 114 -0.22 6.06 -4.96
CA LEU A 114 -0.21 6.88 -3.74
C LEU A 114 0.48 6.19 -2.55
N ALA A 115 0.52 4.85 -2.55
CA ALA A 115 1.19 4.05 -1.53
C ALA A 115 2.69 3.86 -1.80
N LEU A 116 3.21 4.27 -2.95
CA LEU A 116 4.64 4.16 -3.26
C LEU A 116 5.50 4.99 -2.29
N LYS A 117 6.71 4.50 -2.02
CA LYS A 117 7.70 5.29 -1.28
C LYS A 117 7.89 6.64 -2.00
N PRO A 118 7.88 7.77 -1.26
CA PRO A 118 8.13 9.08 -1.85
C PRO A 118 9.42 9.12 -2.68
N ALA A 119 9.41 9.93 -3.74
CA ALA A 119 10.62 10.17 -4.53
C ALA A 119 11.70 10.82 -3.64
N GLU A 120 12.94 10.37 -3.79
CA GLU A 120 14.07 11.02 -3.12
C GLU A 120 14.20 12.48 -3.62
N PRO A 121 14.46 13.44 -2.73
CA PRO A 121 14.70 14.81 -3.15
C PRO A 121 15.93 14.89 -4.06
N LYS A 122 15.82 15.64 -5.14
CA LYS A 122 16.93 15.88 -6.07
C LYS A 122 17.84 16.97 -5.54
#